data_4711df2f9828b6ad617bb6897378a44f
#
_entry.id   4711df2f9828b6ad617bb6897378a44f
#
_cell.length_a   1.000
_cell.length_b   1.000
_cell.length_c   1.000
_cell.angle_alpha   90.00
_cell.angle_beta   90.00
_cell.angle_gamma   90.00
#
_symmetry.space_group_name_H-M   'P 1'
#
loop_
_entity.id
_entity.type
_entity.pdbx_description
1 polymer ?
#
loop_
_entity_poly.entity_id
_entity_poly.type
_entity_poly.pdbx_seq_one_letter_code
_entity_poly.pdbx_strand_id
1 'polypeptide(L)'
;MRLYDTARRAVVPFEPGPLVTMYTCGITPYDATHFGHAATYLTYDVLQRRLRDRGHETRCVRNITDVDDDLLRKARELGVHYLDLAAGEIARFDDDMEALELLPSWSEPRATSAIADIRGFIGMVLDRGHAYESGGSVYF
;
A
#
# COMPACT_ATOMS: atom_id res chain seq x y z
N MET A 1 0.18 -9.17 22.91
CA MET A 1 1.33 -8.29 22.64
C MET A 1 0.94 -6.84 22.91
N ARG A 2 1.88 -5.90 22.80
CA ARG A 2 1.59 -4.47 22.96
C ARG A 2 2.08 -3.75 21.72
N LEU A 3 1.27 -2.83 21.19
CA LEU A 3 1.59 -2.01 20.02
C LEU A 3 1.35 -0.55 20.34
N TYR A 4 2.08 0.34 19.65
CA TYR A 4 1.81 1.76 19.74
C TYR A 4 0.55 2.10 18.91
N ASP A 5 -0.42 2.73 19.58
CA ASP A 5 -1.65 3.20 18.97
C ASP A 5 -1.53 4.73 18.77
N THR A 6 -1.52 5.16 17.52
CA THR A 6 -1.35 6.57 17.16
C THR A 6 -2.54 7.42 17.64
N ALA A 7 -3.76 6.90 17.59
CA ALA A 7 -4.94 7.64 18.07
C ALA A 7 -4.91 7.86 19.58
N ARG A 8 -4.45 6.85 20.32
CA ARG A 8 -4.30 6.92 21.79
C ARG A 8 -2.96 7.51 22.23
N ARG A 9 -2.01 7.67 21.30
CA ARG A 9 -0.63 8.12 21.57
C ARG A 9 0.07 7.34 22.69
N ALA A 10 -0.18 6.03 22.76
CA ALA A 10 0.32 5.16 23.83
C ALA A 10 0.58 3.74 23.31
N VAL A 11 1.49 3.02 24.02
CA VAL A 11 1.66 1.59 23.83
C VAL A 11 0.59 0.85 24.61
N VAL A 12 -0.32 0.22 23.92
CA VAL A 12 -1.51 -0.45 24.48
C VAL A 12 -1.50 -1.96 24.24
N PRO A 13 -2.22 -2.76 25.04
CA PRO A 13 -2.46 -4.15 24.71
C PRO A 13 -3.13 -4.28 23.34
N PHE A 14 -2.65 -5.23 22.54
CA PHE A 14 -3.26 -5.62 21.28
C PHE A 14 -3.78 -7.06 21.45
N GLU A 15 -5.08 -7.20 21.45
CA GLU A 15 -5.81 -8.45 21.65
C GLU A 15 -6.64 -8.75 20.38
N PRO A 16 -6.01 -9.33 19.35
CA PRO A 16 -6.70 -9.60 18.09
C PRO A 16 -7.61 -10.83 18.21
N GLY A 17 -8.62 -10.88 17.34
CA GLY A 17 -9.41 -12.07 17.10
C GLY A 17 -8.61 -13.17 16.38
N PRO A 18 -9.26 -14.28 16.00
CA PRO A 18 -8.60 -15.39 15.29
C PRO A 18 -8.04 -14.97 13.92
N LEU A 19 -8.65 -14.00 13.25
CA LEU A 19 -8.19 -13.40 12.00
C LEU A 19 -7.73 -11.95 12.25
N VAL A 20 -6.49 -11.65 11.84
CA VAL A 20 -5.93 -10.29 11.86
C VAL A 20 -5.79 -9.78 10.43
N THR A 21 -6.51 -8.74 10.12
CA THR A 21 -6.38 -8.04 8.84
C THR A 21 -5.43 -6.85 9.00
N MET A 22 -4.55 -6.67 8.01
CA MET A 22 -3.58 -5.58 7.97
C MET A 22 -3.65 -4.89 6.61
N TYR A 23 -3.55 -3.58 6.61
CA TYR A 23 -3.33 -2.81 5.40
C TYR A 23 -2.01 -2.04 5.53
N THR A 24 -1.11 -2.23 4.59
CA THR A 24 0.17 -1.53 4.52
C THR A 24 0.24 -0.70 3.25
N CYS A 25 0.80 0.50 3.34
CA CYS A 25 1.13 1.26 2.14
C CYS A 25 2.10 0.43 1.30
N GLY A 26 1.81 0.35 0.00
CA GLY A 26 2.66 -0.34 -0.95
C GLY A 26 3.67 0.59 -1.61
N ILE A 27 3.89 0.40 -2.90
CA ILE A 27 4.86 1.17 -3.67
C ILE A 27 4.19 2.01 -4.75
N THR A 28 4.86 3.10 -5.14
CA THR A 28 4.67 3.77 -6.42
C THR A 28 5.84 3.34 -7.32
N PRO A 29 5.60 2.49 -8.32
CA PRO A 29 6.65 1.79 -9.06
C PRO A 29 7.25 2.67 -10.17
N TYR A 30 8.00 3.70 -9.80
CA TYR A 30 8.67 4.60 -10.75
C TYR A 30 10.19 4.61 -10.64
N ASP A 31 10.74 4.00 -9.58
CA ASP A 31 12.18 3.91 -9.33
C ASP A 31 12.50 2.68 -8.46
N ALA A 32 13.79 2.33 -8.38
CA ALA A 32 14.28 1.17 -7.66
C ALA A 32 13.92 1.19 -6.18
N THR A 33 13.70 0.01 -5.63
CA THR A 33 13.57 -0.21 -4.18
C THR A 33 14.86 0.19 -3.45
N HIS A 34 14.69 0.58 -2.20
CA HIS A 34 15.80 0.93 -1.31
C HIS A 34 15.58 0.35 0.10
N PHE A 35 16.60 0.43 0.95
CA PHE A 35 16.55 -0.12 2.30
C PHE A 35 15.39 0.38 3.17
N GLY A 36 14.85 1.57 2.89
CA GLY A 36 13.66 2.06 3.57
C GLY A 36 12.43 1.19 3.29
N HIS A 37 12.25 0.74 2.05
CA HIS A 37 11.20 -0.23 1.69
C HIS A 37 11.42 -1.55 2.42
N ALA A 38 12.65 -2.10 2.35
CA ALA A 38 12.99 -3.33 3.04
C ALA A 38 12.69 -3.26 4.55
N ALA A 39 13.12 -2.19 5.23
CA ALA A 39 12.86 -2.01 6.66
C ALA A 39 11.36 -1.95 6.99
N THR A 40 10.58 -1.27 6.15
CA THR A 40 9.14 -1.15 6.33
C THR A 40 8.47 -2.52 6.21
N TYR A 41 8.72 -3.25 5.12
CA TYR A 41 8.04 -4.51 4.86
C TYR A 41 8.53 -5.64 5.79
N LEU A 42 9.81 -5.68 6.15
CA LEU A 42 10.34 -6.59 7.17
C LEU A 42 9.66 -6.37 8.53
N THR A 43 9.39 -5.11 8.90
CA THR A 43 8.69 -4.82 10.16
C THR A 43 7.29 -5.42 10.18
N TYR A 44 6.53 -5.30 9.09
CA TYR A 44 5.20 -5.90 8.98
C TYR A 44 5.25 -7.42 8.82
N ASP A 45 6.27 -7.95 8.16
CA ASP A 45 6.49 -9.39 8.05
C ASP A 45 6.74 -10.03 9.41
N VAL A 46 7.65 -9.47 10.19
CA VAL A 46 7.93 -9.92 11.57
C VAL A 46 6.67 -9.88 12.43
N LEU A 47 5.86 -8.82 12.30
CA LEU A 47 4.59 -8.73 13.02
C LEU A 47 3.63 -9.83 12.60
N GLN A 48 3.49 -10.12 11.30
CA GLN A 48 2.63 -11.21 10.79
C GLN A 48 3.11 -12.57 11.30
N ARG A 49 4.42 -12.85 11.22
CA ARG A 49 5.00 -14.11 11.73
C ARG A 49 4.74 -14.26 13.24
N ARG A 50 4.90 -13.18 14.00
CA ARG A 50 4.61 -13.20 15.42
C ARG A 50 3.14 -13.44 15.74
N LEU A 51 2.23 -12.92 14.95
CA LEU A 51 0.79 -13.18 15.09
C LEU A 51 0.46 -14.64 14.76
N ARG A 52 1.03 -15.18 13.67
CA ARG A 52 0.86 -16.58 13.28
C ARG A 52 1.42 -17.55 14.32
N ASP A 53 2.59 -17.25 14.88
CA ASP A 53 3.21 -18.00 15.99
C ASP A 53 2.30 -18.03 17.25
N ARG A 54 1.45 -17.04 17.41
CA ARG A 54 0.44 -16.98 18.48
C ARG A 54 -0.91 -17.59 18.12
N GLY A 55 -1.01 -18.25 16.99
CA GLY A 55 -2.21 -18.96 16.54
C GLY A 55 -3.24 -18.10 15.79
N HIS A 56 -2.88 -16.89 15.33
CA HIS A 56 -3.77 -16.05 14.54
C HIS A 56 -3.55 -16.28 13.03
N GLU A 57 -4.62 -16.28 12.25
CA GLU A 57 -4.53 -16.10 10.80
C GLU A 57 -4.21 -14.62 10.49
N THR A 58 -3.36 -14.36 9.47
CA THR A 58 -3.07 -12.99 9.04
C THR A 58 -3.39 -12.81 7.56
N ARG A 59 -4.01 -11.68 7.22
CA ARG A 59 -4.23 -11.23 5.85
C ARG A 59 -3.73 -9.81 5.71
N CYS A 60 -2.60 -9.66 5.02
CA CYS A 60 -2.01 -8.37 4.76
C CYS A 60 -2.32 -7.94 3.33
N VAL A 61 -2.95 -6.79 3.18
CA VAL A 61 -3.17 -6.12 1.89
C VAL A 61 -2.10 -5.05 1.72
N ARG A 62 -1.49 -5.00 0.54
CA ARG A 62 -0.52 -3.99 0.14
C ARG A 62 -0.95 -3.41 -1.20
N ASN A 63 -1.18 -2.11 -1.29
CA ASN A 63 -1.57 -1.50 -2.55
C ASN A 63 -0.36 -1.28 -3.48
N ILE A 64 -0.64 -1.16 -4.77
CA ILE A 64 0.32 -0.72 -5.78
C ILE A 64 -0.26 0.53 -6.45
N THR A 65 0.46 1.64 -6.34
CA THR A 65 0.08 2.92 -6.96
C THR A 65 0.69 2.99 -8.36
N ASP A 66 0.13 2.22 -9.28
CA ASP A 66 0.58 2.09 -10.66
C ASP A 66 0.09 3.21 -11.60
N VAL A 67 -0.42 4.29 -11.02
CA VAL A 67 -0.69 5.58 -11.67
C VAL A 67 -0.47 6.70 -10.66
N ASP A 68 0.46 7.63 -10.98
CA ASP A 68 0.89 8.72 -10.12
C ASP A 68 1.64 9.75 -10.97
N ASP A 69 1.72 11.01 -10.51
CA ASP A 69 2.37 12.09 -11.25
C ASP A 69 3.87 11.84 -11.46
N ASP A 70 4.56 11.29 -10.45
CA ASP A 70 5.99 10.98 -10.55
C ASP A 70 6.25 9.83 -11.53
N LEU A 71 5.41 8.79 -11.52
CA LEU A 71 5.47 7.69 -12.48
C LEU A 71 5.26 8.21 -13.92
N LEU A 72 4.25 9.05 -14.13
CA LEU A 72 3.97 9.63 -15.44
C LEU A 72 5.09 10.54 -15.92
N ARG A 73 5.69 11.33 -15.04
CA ARG A 73 6.84 12.19 -15.34
C ARG A 73 8.04 11.33 -15.73
N LYS A 74 8.39 10.34 -14.93
CA LYS A 74 9.53 9.43 -15.17
C LYS A 74 9.39 8.68 -16.49
N ALA A 75 8.20 8.16 -16.78
CA ALA A 75 7.92 7.47 -18.04
C ALA A 75 8.13 8.37 -19.25
N ARG A 76 7.72 9.65 -19.19
CA ARG A 76 7.98 10.64 -20.25
C ARG A 76 9.47 10.93 -20.43
N GLU A 77 10.22 11.07 -19.31
CA GLU A 77 11.68 11.29 -19.35
C GLU A 77 12.40 10.12 -20.01
N LEU A 78 11.93 8.88 -19.77
CA LEU A 78 12.51 7.67 -20.34
C LEU A 78 11.99 7.34 -21.75
N GLY A 79 10.95 8.01 -22.22
CA GLY A 79 10.32 7.74 -23.52
C GLY A 79 9.60 6.39 -23.59
N VAL A 80 9.08 5.89 -22.46
CA VAL A 80 8.35 4.61 -22.35
C VAL A 80 6.91 4.83 -21.91
N HIS A 81 6.07 3.81 -22.11
CA HIS A 81 4.72 3.85 -21.55
C HIS A 81 4.76 3.63 -20.02
N TYR A 82 3.96 4.38 -19.25
CA TYR A 82 4.02 4.35 -17.80
C TYR A 82 3.64 2.98 -17.21
N LEU A 83 2.75 2.24 -17.87
CA LEU A 83 2.41 0.88 -17.42
C LEU A 83 3.57 -0.11 -17.64
N ASP A 84 4.37 0.07 -18.69
CA ASP A 84 5.54 -0.77 -18.93
C ASP A 84 6.64 -0.48 -17.88
N LEU A 85 6.84 0.81 -17.57
CA LEU A 85 7.73 1.21 -16.47
C LEU A 85 7.25 0.59 -15.15
N ALA A 86 5.97 0.79 -14.81
CA ALA A 86 5.39 0.23 -13.58
C ALA A 86 5.54 -1.29 -13.51
N ALA A 87 5.26 -2.00 -14.59
CA ALA A 87 5.39 -3.47 -14.63
C ALA A 87 6.83 -3.93 -14.38
N GLY A 88 7.82 -3.24 -14.96
CA GLY A 88 9.24 -3.54 -14.74
C GLY A 88 9.68 -3.30 -13.29
N GLU A 89 9.26 -2.18 -12.69
CA GLU A 89 9.61 -1.87 -11.30
C GLU A 89 8.86 -2.75 -10.28
N ILE A 90 7.62 -3.16 -10.58
CA ILE A 90 6.88 -4.14 -9.76
C ILE A 90 7.62 -5.48 -9.76
N ALA A 91 8.04 -5.97 -10.92
CA ALA A 91 8.76 -7.24 -11.01
C ALA A 91 10.06 -7.21 -10.18
N ARG A 92 10.85 -6.11 -10.28
CA ARG A 92 12.05 -5.94 -9.45
C ARG A 92 11.75 -5.89 -7.96
N PHE A 93 10.68 -5.19 -7.60
CA PHE A 93 10.23 -5.14 -6.22
C PHE A 93 9.84 -6.52 -5.68
N ASP A 94 9.14 -7.31 -6.49
CA ASP A 94 8.73 -8.67 -6.11
C ASP A 94 9.95 -9.58 -5.93
N ASP A 95 10.95 -9.50 -6.83
CA ASP A 95 12.22 -10.20 -6.69
C ASP A 95 12.96 -9.80 -5.40
N ASP A 96 12.99 -8.51 -5.05
CA ASP A 96 13.59 -8.03 -3.80
C ASP A 96 12.85 -8.56 -2.56
N MET A 97 11.52 -8.60 -2.59
CA MET A 97 10.72 -9.12 -1.48
C MET A 97 10.88 -10.64 -1.33
N GLU A 98 11.01 -11.37 -2.43
CA GLU A 98 11.31 -12.81 -2.42
C GLU A 98 12.71 -13.06 -1.86
N ALA A 99 13.72 -12.29 -2.29
CA ALA A 99 15.09 -12.42 -1.78
C ALA A 99 15.19 -12.14 -0.26
N LEU A 100 14.29 -11.31 0.29
CA LEU A 100 14.15 -11.08 1.72
C LEU A 100 13.29 -12.13 2.43
N GLU A 101 12.81 -13.14 1.73
CA GLU A 101 11.94 -14.21 2.24
C GLU A 101 10.66 -13.67 2.94
N LEU A 102 10.11 -12.57 2.45
CA LEU A 102 8.89 -11.98 3.00
C LEU A 102 7.66 -12.84 2.69
N LEU A 103 6.73 -12.87 3.62
CA LEU A 103 5.44 -13.51 3.39
C LEU A 103 4.70 -12.79 2.26
N PRO A 104 4.11 -13.53 1.30
CA PRO A 104 3.36 -12.91 0.23
C PRO A 104 2.15 -12.14 0.78
N SER A 105 1.81 -11.03 0.14
CA SER A 105 0.60 -10.29 0.44
C SER A 105 -0.63 -11.15 0.16
N TRP A 106 -1.67 -11.00 0.97
CA TRP A 106 -2.95 -11.66 0.72
C TRP A 106 -3.65 -11.08 -0.52
N SER A 107 -3.46 -9.78 -0.77
CA SER A 107 -3.97 -9.08 -1.96
C SER A 107 -3.13 -7.84 -2.23
N GLU A 108 -2.98 -7.49 -3.52
CA GLU A 108 -2.25 -6.31 -3.99
C GLU A 108 -3.11 -5.51 -4.97
N PRO A 109 -4.10 -4.75 -4.47
CA PRO A 109 -4.94 -3.93 -5.33
C PRO A 109 -4.10 -2.84 -6.02
N ARG A 110 -4.34 -2.67 -7.33
CA ARG A 110 -3.70 -1.63 -8.14
C ARG A 110 -4.59 -0.40 -8.24
N ALA A 111 -4.00 0.77 -8.19
CA ALA A 111 -4.72 2.03 -8.34
C ALA A 111 -5.47 2.11 -9.68
N THR A 112 -4.84 1.68 -10.78
CA THR A 112 -5.48 1.65 -12.11
C THR A 112 -6.74 0.80 -12.14
N SER A 113 -6.77 -0.32 -11.44
CA SER A 113 -7.95 -1.20 -11.36
C SER A 113 -9.06 -0.65 -10.47
N ALA A 114 -8.74 0.26 -9.56
CA ALA A 114 -9.67 0.81 -8.58
C ALA A 114 -10.24 2.19 -8.96
N ILE A 115 -9.89 2.75 -10.13
CA ILE A 115 -10.30 4.11 -10.53
C ILE A 115 -11.82 4.31 -10.51
N ALA A 116 -12.58 3.33 -10.96
CA ALA A 116 -14.04 3.44 -10.96
C ALA A 116 -14.61 3.54 -9.54
N ASP A 117 -14.10 2.74 -8.61
CA ASP A 117 -14.50 2.74 -7.20
C ASP A 117 -14.05 4.03 -6.50
N ILE A 118 -12.82 4.49 -6.80
CA ILE A 118 -12.29 5.76 -6.29
C ILE A 118 -13.18 6.94 -6.72
N ARG A 119 -13.56 6.99 -8.01
CA ARG A 119 -14.46 8.03 -8.51
C ARG A 119 -15.83 7.99 -7.84
N GLY A 120 -16.38 6.79 -7.66
CA GLY A 120 -17.65 6.60 -6.94
C GLY A 120 -17.56 7.07 -5.50
N PHE A 121 -16.46 6.76 -4.81
CA PHE A 121 -16.22 7.21 -3.44
C PHE A 121 -16.07 8.74 -3.36
N ILE A 122 -15.32 9.37 -4.29
CA ILE A 122 -15.18 10.83 -4.38
C ILE A 122 -16.56 11.48 -4.53
N GLY A 123 -17.40 10.98 -5.45
CA GLY A 123 -18.78 11.48 -5.62
C GLY A 123 -19.59 11.43 -4.33
N MET A 124 -19.53 10.30 -3.62
CA MET A 124 -20.22 10.12 -2.34
C MET A 124 -19.71 11.10 -1.26
N VAL A 125 -18.43 11.42 -1.23
CA VAL A 125 -17.84 12.37 -0.27
C VAL A 125 -18.26 13.81 -0.61
N LEU A 126 -18.30 14.16 -1.90
CA LEU A 126 -18.85 15.44 -2.40
C LEU A 126 -20.31 15.60 -2.03
N ASP A 127 -21.16 14.62 -2.31
CA ASP A 127 -22.60 14.64 -2.00
C ASP A 127 -22.88 14.85 -0.51
N ARG A 128 -21.99 14.38 0.35
CA ARG A 128 -22.07 14.55 1.80
C ARG A 128 -21.48 15.87 2.32
N GLY A 129 -20.94 16.70 1.43
CA GLY A 129 -20.35 17.99 1.79
C GLY A 129 -19.01 17.91 2.52
N HIS A 130 -18.29 16.78 2.40
CA HIS A 130 -16.97 16.58 2.99
C HIS A 130 -15.83 16.82 2.00
N ALA A 131 -16.15 17.16 0.75
CA ALA A 131 -15.19 17.55 -0.26
C ALA A 131 -15.70 18.75 -1.05
N TYR A 132 -14.82 19.42 -1.78
CA TYR A 132 -15.14 20.58 -2.62
C TYR A 132 -14.36 20.54 -3.92
N GLU A 133 -14.92 21.17 -4.94
CA GLU A 133 -14.27 21.33 -6.26
C GLU A 133 -13.52 22.66 -6.33
N SER A 134 -12.31 22.64 -6.86
CA SER A 134 -11.52 23.85 -7.14
C SER A 134 -10.54 23.59 -8.29
N GLY A 135 -10.52 24.47 -9.29
CA GLY A 135 -9.58 24.41 -10.41
C GLY A 135 -9.62 23.11 -11.22
N GLY A 136 -10.77 22.42 -11.28
CA GLY A 136 -10.93 21.14 -11.98
C GLY A 136 -10.47 19.91 -11.18
N SER A 137 -10.14 20.09 -9.90
CA SER A 137 -9.76 19.04 -8.96
C SER A 137 -10.74 18.99 -7.79
N VAL A 138 -10.79 17.85 -7.11
CA VAL A 138 -11.58 17.63 -5.89
C VAL A 138 -10.66 17.55 -4.70
N TYR A 139 -10.98 18.27 -3.66
CA TYR A 139 -10.22 18.32 -2.40
C TYR A 139 -11.10 17.86 -1.23
N PHE A 140 -10.43 17.20 -0.29
CA PHE A 140 -11.03 16.64 0.93
C PHE A 140 -10.40 17.26 2.19
#